data_5bb1b327a03fc28b4d078fe075ad07fc
#
_entry.id   5bb1b327a03fc28b4d078fe075ad07fc
#
_cell.length_a   1.000
_cell.length_b   1.000
_cell.length_c   1.000
_cell.angle_alpha   90.00
_cell.angle_beta   90.00
_cell.angle_gamma   90.00
#
_symmetry.space_group_name_H-M   'P 1'
#
loop_
_entity.id
_entity.type
_entity.pdbx_description
1 polymer ?
#
loop_
_entity_poly.entity_id
_entity_poly.type
_entity_poly.pdbx_seq_one_letter_code
_entity_poly.pdbx_strand_id
1 'polypeptide(L)'
;ELEEKLYSYTKDVMIALKQAEVAPEIVQIGNEINHGMVWPEGKLDDNATEENWRSLMELYKAGQRAGREVLPESKLQGQRALGGENRLCREFLDRMIQMEAEFDIIGLSYYEQWHETYNDLRSNLYDLTERYRKPICVCEYGANKENIKMINDIVRSLPNGLGYGTMAWEPTRVLFDKEGNADKDLFGIYDALYKQYIKSDAQPVYEPPYVNTDTIQK
;
A
#
# COMPACT_ATOMS: atom_id res chain seq x y z
N GLU A 1 7.01 -23.68 -13.42
CA GLU A 1 6.06 -23.51 -14.55
C GLU A 1 5.08 -22.35 -14.30
N LEU A 2 4.44 -22.26 -13.12
CA LEU A 2 3.50 -21.19 -12.79
C LEU A 2 4.20 -19.82 -12.65
N GLU A 3 5.33 -19.79 -11.99
CA GLU A 3 6.18 -18.60 -11.88
C GLU A 3 6.57 -18.04 -13.25
N GLU A 4 6.94 -18.90 -14.21
CA GLU A 4 7.28 -18.47 -15.55
C GLU A 4 6.08 -17.90 -16.30
N LYS A 5 4.90 -18.48 -16.11
CA LYS A 5 3.65 -17.93 -16.65
C LYS A 5 3.33 -16.56 -16.05
N LEU A 6 3.49 -16.40 -14.72
CA LEU A 6 3.28 -15.13 -14.05
C LEU A 6 4.28 -14.07 -14.51
N TYR A 7 5.56 -14.44 -14.61
CA TYR A 7 6.58 -13.56 -15.19
C TYR A 7 6.23 -13.10 -16.59
N SER A 8 5.91 -14.04 -17.50
CA SER A 8 5.56 -13.72 -18.88
C SER A 8 4.33 -12.84 -18.98
N TYR A 9 3.27 -13.17 -18.23
CA TYR A 9 2.06 -12.36 -18.16
C TYR A 9 2.35 -10.93 -17.69
N THR A 10 3.06 -10.79 -16.58
CA THR A 10 3.42 -9.47 -16.03
C THR A 10 4.27 -8.68 -17.03
N LYS A 11 5.24 -9.34 -17.66
CA LYS A 11 6.10 -8.74 -18.66
C LYS A 11 5.30 -8.23 -19.86
N ASP A 12 4.38 -9.03 -20.38
CA ASP A 12 3.56 -8.66 -21.54
C ASP A 12 2.67 -7.43 -21.21
N VAL A 13 2.07 -7.39 -20.03
CA VAL A 13 1.30 -6.21 -19.55
C VAL A 13 2.19 -4.97 -19.48
N MET A 14 3.38 -5.07 -18.88
CA MET A 14 4.30 -3.93 -18.77
C MET A 14 4.78 -3.45 -20.14
N ILE A 15 5.05 -4.36 -21.08
CA ILE A 15 5.41 -4.02 -22.46
C ILE A 15 4.27 -3.27 -23.14
N ALA A 16 3.04 -3.75 -23.01
CA ALA A 16 1.86 -3.10 -23.61
C ALA A 16 1.66 -1.67 -23.08
N LEU A 17 1.79 -1.47 -21.77
CA LEU A 17 1.68 -0.13 -21.15
C LEU A 17 2.80 0.80 -21.65
N LYS A 18 4.03 0.29 -21.74
CA LYS A 18 5.18 1.05 -22.24
C LYS A 18 5.00 1.44 -23.71
N GLN A 19 4.52 0.53 -24.55
CA GLN A 19 4.25 0.79 -25.96
C GLN A 19 3.10 1.78 -26.19
N ALA A 20 2.13 1.80 -25.27
CA ALA A 20 1.05 2.78 -25.26
C ALA A 20 1.45 4.15 -24.69
N GLU A 21 2.70 4.33 -24.30
CA GLU A 21 3.24 5.55 -23.67
C GLU A 21 2.54 5.93 -22.34
N VAL A 22 2.00 4.92 -21.63
CA VAL A 22 1.35 5.07 -20.32
C VAL A 22 2.06 4.23 -19.24
N ALA A 23 3.38 4.19 -19.28
CA ALA A 23 4.16 3.46 -18.28
C ALA A 23 3.84 3.96 -16.86
N PRO A 24 3.44 3.08 -15.93
CA PRO A 24 3.09 3.48 -14.57
C PRO A 24 4.34 3.88 -13.77
N GLU A 25 4.19 4.86 -12.87
CA GLU A 25 5.24 5.20 -11.89
C GLU A 25 5.37 4.14 -10.79
N ILE A 26 4.26 3.46 -10.45
CA ILE A 26 4.20 2.41 -9.44
C ILE A 26 3.58 1.16 -10.05
N VAL A 27 4.22 0.03 -9.80
CA VAL A 27 3.71 -1.30 -10.14
C VAL A 27 3.46 -2.06 -8.85
N GLN A 28 2.21 -2.36 -8.57
CA GLN A 28 1.82 -3.18 -7.43
C GLN A 28 1.82 -4.66 -7.84
N ILE A 29 2.59 -5.47 -7.14
CA ILE A 29 2.65 -6.91 -7.35
C ILE A 29 1.69 -7.61 -6.40
N GLY A 30 0.59 -8.11 -6.95
CA GLY A 30 -0.51 -8.68 -6.19
C GLY A 30 -1.40 -7.62 -5.52
N ASN A 31 -2.52 -8.05 -4.97
CA ASN A 31 -3.47 -7.23 -4.22
C ASN A 31 -3.77 -7.90 -2.89
N GLU A 32 -3.58 -7.16 -1.78
CA GLU A 32 -3.84 -7.65 -0.42
C GLU A 32 -3.27 -9.06 -0.15
N ILE A 33 -1.98 -9.24 -0.47
CA ILE A 33 -1.35 -10.56 -0.47
C ILE A 33 -1.04 -11.12 0.93
N ASN A 34 -1.68 -10.62 1.97
CA ASN A 34 -1.58 -11.16 3.33
C ASN A 34 -2.07 -12.62 3.44
N HIS A 35 -2.97 -13.05 2.57
CA HIS A 35 -3.38 -14.45 2.42
C HIS A 35 -2.81 -15.10 1.15
N GLY A 36 -1.76 -14.51 0.60
CA GLY A 36 -1.11 -14.98 -0.61
C GLY A 36 -1.76 -14.51 -1.90
N MET A 37 -1.25 -15.01 -3.02
CA MET A 37 -1.75 -14.73 -4.37
C MET A 37 -1.70 -15.99 -5.23
N VAL A 38 -2.45 -16.01 -6.33
CA VAL A 38 -2.47 -17.13 -7.30
C VAL A 38 -2.75 -18.47 -6.60
N TRP A 39 -3.90 -18.54 -5.92
CA TRP A 39 -4.32 -19.73 -5.18
C TRP A 39 -4.60 -20.91 -6.13
N PRO A 40 -4.34 -22.15 -5.68
CA PRO A 40 -3.88 -22.55 -4.31
C PRO A 40 -2.37 -22.44 -4.09
N GLU A 41 -1.55 -22.30 -5.11
CA GLU A 41 -0.09 -22.46 -5.04
C GLU A 41 0.60 -21.44 -4.13
N GLY A 42 0.22 -20.16 -4.22
CA GLY A 42 0.77 -19.09 -3.38
C GLY A 42 -0.11 -18.72 -2.19
N LYS A 43 -1.00 -19.63 -1.73
CA LYS A 43 -1.89 -19.37 -0.60
C LYS A 43 -1.14 -19.37 0.73
N LEU A 44 -1.46 -18.36 1.57
CA LEU A 44 -1.13 -18.37 2.99
C LEU A 44 -2.41 -18.49 3.82
N ASP A 45 -2.42 -19.38 4.77
CA ASP A 45 -3.43 -19.47 5.82
C ASP A 45 -2.79 -19.30 7.20
N ASP A 46 -3.58 -19.39 8.27
CA ASP A 46 -3.12 -19.16 9.64
C ASP A 46 -2.01 -20.13 10.10
N ASN A 47 -1.87 -21.26 9.42
CA ASN A 47 -0.85 -22.27 9.69
C ASN A 47 0.18 -22.38 8.56
N ALA A 48 0.39 -21.32 7.80
CA ALA A 48 1.29 -21.31 6.65
C ALA A 48 2.71 -21.77 7.04
N THR A 49 3.20 -22.77 6.33
CA THR A 49 4.53 -23.33 6.50
C THR A 49 5.60 -22.49 5.80
N GLU A 50 6.88 -22.76 6.06
CA GLU A 50 7.98 -22.15 5.31
C GLU A 50 7.89 -22.43 3.80
N GLU A 51 7.32 -23.56 3.39
CA GLU A 51 7.11 -23.91 2.00
C GLU A 51 6.01 -23.03 1.37
N ASN A 52 4.92 -22.79 2.07
CA ASN A 52 3.87 -21.87 1.60
C ASN A 52 4.43 -20.46 1.39
N TRP A 53 5.22 -19.96 2.35
CA TRP A 53 5.88 -18.67 2.24
C TRP A 53 6.85 -18.62 1.05
N ARG A 54 7.65 -19.68 0.85
CA ARG A 54 8.55 -19.77 -0.30
C ARG A 54 7.78 -19.72 -1.61
N SER A 55 6.71 -20.52 -1.75
CA SER A 55 5.87 -20.52 -2.95
C SER A 55 5.29 -19.14 -3.25
N LEU A 56 4.75 -18.45 -2.24
CA LEU A 56 4.27 -17.08 -2.43
C LEU A 56 5.37 -16.14 -2.88
N MET A 57 6.54 -16.19 -2.23
CA MET A 57 7.64 -15.28 -2.55
C MET A 57 8.26 -15.55 -3.93
N GLU A 58 8.29 -16.78 -4.39
CA GLU A 58 8.72 -17.12 -5.76
C GLU A 58 7.76 -16.54 -6.81
N LEU A 59 6.46 -16.60 -6.57
CA LEU A 59 5.45 -15.94 -7.41
C LEU A 59 5.62 -14.40 -7.38
N TYR A 60 5.77 -13.81 -6.20
CA TYR A 60 6.00 -12.37 -6.07
C TYR A 60 7.26 -11.93 -6.83
N LYS A 61 8.38 -12.65 -6.66
CA LYS A 61 9.65 -12.39 -7.36
C LYS A 61 9.55 -12.55 -8.87
N ALA A 62 8.67 -13.43 -9.37
CA ALA A 62 8.42 -13.54 -10.79
C ALA A 62 7.83 -12.23 -11.36
N GLY A 63 6.82 -11.66 -10.69
CA GLY A 63 6.27 -10.35 -11.04
C GLY A 63 7.31 -9.22 -10.89
N GLN A 64 8.08 -9.23 -9.81
CA GLN A 64 9.16 -8.28 -9.54
C GLN A 64 10.21 -8.26 -10.67
N ARG A 65 10.71 -9.43 -11.09
CA ARG A 65 11.67 -9.53 -12.21
C ARG A 65 11.13 -8.91 -13.49
N ALA A 66 9.87 -9.22 -13.83
CA ALA A 66 9.23 -8.66 -15.02
C ALA A 66 9.11 -7.12 -14.94
N GLY A 67 8.70 -6.59 -13.79
CA GLY A 67 8.63 -5.15 -13.56
C GLY A 67 9.99 -4.46 -13.73
N ARG A 68 11.02 -4.98 -13.07
CA ARG A 68 12.39 -4.42 -13.13
C ARG A 68 12.97 -4.50 -14.54
N GLU A 69 12.70 -5.58 -15.29
CA GLU A 69 13.23 -5.74 -16.65
C GLU A 69 12.62 -4.75 -17.65
N VAL A 70 11.29 -4.55 -17.59
CA VAL A 70 10.59 -3.75 -18.60
C VAL A 70 10.51 -2.28 -18.21
N LEU A 71 10.29 -2.00 -16.93
CA LEU A 71 10.08 -0.66 -16.34
C LEU A 71 11.04 -0.42 -15.17
N PRO A 72 12.36 -0.35 -15.40
CA PRO A 72 13.35 -0.24 -14.33
C PRO A 72 13.19 1.03 -13.48
N GLU A 73 12.60 2.09 -14.03
CA GLU A 73 12.36 3.35 -13.32
C GLU A 73 11.10 3.33 -12.44
N SER A 74 10.18 2.38 -12.70
CA SER A 74 8.96 2.24 -11.91
C SER A 74 9.26 1.67 -10.53
N LYS A 75 8.57 2.19 -9.53
CA LYS A 75 8.67 1.67 -8.16
C LYS A 75 7.81 0.42 -8.01
N LEU A 76 8.35 -0.58 -7.33
CA LEU A 76 7.57 -1.78 -6.98
C LEU A 76 6.90 -1.58 -5.62
N GLN A 77 5.62 -1.88 -5.55
CA GLN A 77 4.83 -1.84 -4.33
C GLN A 77 4.40 -3.24 -3.92
N GLY A 78 4.73 -3.63 -2.69
CA GLY A 78 4.10 -4.75 -2.01
C GLY A 78 2.90 -4.24 -1.23
N GLN A 79 1.73 -4.85 -1.41
CA GLN A 79 0.50 -4.38 -0.79
C GLN A 79 -0.14 -5.42 0.12
N ARG A 80 -0.54 -4.96 1.29
CA ARG A 80 -1.16 -5.74 2.34
C ARG A 80 -2.44 -5.07 2.86
N ALA A 81 -3.47 -5.88 3.17
CA ALA A 81 -4.62 -5.43 3.96
C ALA A 81 -4.27 -5.17 5.44
N LEU A 82 -5.23 -4.73 6.23
CA LEU A 82 -5.14 -4.56 7.69
C LEU A 82 -4.09 -3.51 8.11
N GLY A 83 -4.19 -2.31 7.53
CA GLY A 83 -3.23 -1.23 7.74
C GLY A 83 -3.07 -0.72 9.17
N GLY A 84 -3.99 -1.03 10.09
CA GLY A 84 -3.86 -0.74 11.53
C GLY A 84 -3.14 -1.82 12.34
N GLU A 85 -2.95 -3.02 11.77
CA GLU A 85 -2.43 -4.20 12.45
C GLU A 85 -0.88 -4.27 12.43
N ASN A 86 -0.22 -3.53 13.31
CA ASN A 86 1.24 -3.38 13.31
C ASN A 86 2.00 -4.71 13.37
N ARG A 87 1.66 -5.61 14.29
CA ARG A 87 2.35 -6.90 14.44
C ARG A 87 2.30 -7.70 13.15
N LEU A 88 1.13 -7.81 12.54
CA LEU A 88 0.95 -8.58 11.31
C LEU A 88 1.65 -7.92 10.11
N CYS A 89 1.68 -6.58 10.06
CA CYS A 89 2.43 -5.85 9.03
C CYS A 89 3.94 -6.12 9.14
N ARG A 90 4.50 -6.07 10.35
CA ARG A 90 5.91 -6.38 10.59
C ARG A 90 6.25 -7.81 10.21
N GLU A 91 5.48 -8.78 10.70
CA GLU A 91 5.69 -10.20 10.41
C GLU A 91 5.73 -10.45 8.89
N PHE A 92 4.81 -9.86 8.16
CA PHE A 92 4.74 -10.02 6.71
C PHE A 92 5.93 -9.37 5.99
N LEU A 93 6.25 -8.11 6.31
CA LEU A 93 7.36 -7.39 5.70
C LEU A 93 8.73 -7.99 6.06
N ASP A 94 8.91 -8.44 7.30
CA ASP A 94 10.13 -9.14 7.72
C ASP A 94 10.31 -10.44 6.93
N ARG A 95 9.22 -11.19 6.66
CA ARG A 95 9.24 -12.38 5.81
C ARG A 95 9.60 -12.06 4.36
N MET A 96 9.02 -11.02 3.78
CA MET A 96 9.39 -10.57 2.44
C MET A 96 10.90 -10.27 2.35
N ILE A 97 11.43 -9.52 3.30
CA ILE A 97 12.86 -9.15 3.35
C ILE A 97 13.73 -10.40 3.55
N GLN A 98 13.39 -11.28 4.49
CA GLN A 98 14.12 -12.51 4.77
C GLN A 98 14.21 -13.42 3.53
N MET A 99 13.20 -13.40 2.69
CA MET A 99 13.13 -14.18 1.47
C MET A 99 13.58 -13.40 0.22
N GLU A 100 14.24 -12.26 0.42
CA GLU A 100 14.81 -11.44 -0.65
C GLU A 100 13.80 -10.95 -1.70
N ALA A 101 12.55 -10.76 -1.28
CA ALA A 101 11.55 -10.07 -2.10
C ALA A 101 11.76 -8.55 -1.99
N GLU A 102 11.93 -7.89 -3.13
CA GLU A 102 12.15 -6.45 -3.17
C GLU A 102 10.83 -5.69 -3.30
N PHE A 103 10.75 -4.56 -2.62
CA PHE A 103 9.74 -3.54 -2.78
C PHE A 103 10.33 -2.16 -2.48
N ASP A 104 9.90 -1.16 -3.22
CA ASP A 104 10.34 0.24 -3.04
C ASP A 104 9.37 0.99 -2.13
N ILE A 105 8.09 0.62 -2.18
CA ILE A 105 6.99 1.25 -1.44
C ILE A 105 6.25 0.16 -0.65
N ILE A 106 5.92 0.48 0.59
CA ILE A 106 5.00 -0.31 1.41
C ILE A 106 3.59 0.18 1.11
N GLY A 107 2.77 -0.68 0.50
CA GLY A 107 1.35 -0.42 0.24
C GLY A 107 0.47 -1.04 1.31
N LEU A 108 -0.51 -0.29 1.81
CA LEU A 108 -1.47 -0.78 2.80
C LEU A 108 -2.90 -0.40 2.39
N SER A 109 -3.85 -1.32 2.59
CA SER A 109 -5.27 -0.97 2.59
C SER A 109 -5.72 -0.60 3.99
N TYR A 110 -6.60 0.38 4.10
CA TYR A 110 -7.20 0.76 5.37
C TYR A 110 -8.69 1.03 5.23
N TYR A 111 -9.49 0.27 6.00
CA TYR A 111 -10.92 0.44 6.13
C TYR A 111 -11.28 0.39 7.62
N GLU A 112 -11.77 1.48 8.18
CA GLU A 112 -12.01 1.66 9.62
C GLU A 112 -12.93 0.60 10.23
N GLN A 113 -13.80 -0.02 9.41
CA GLN A 113 -14.70 -1.08 9.89
C GLN A 113 -13.99 -2.40 10.22
N TRP A 114 -12.77 -2.61 9.68
CA TRP A 114 -12.06 -3.90 9.76
C TRP A 114 -10.58 -3.80 10.12
N HIS A 115 -9.99 -2.60 10.03
CA HIS A 115 -8.54 -2.41 10.09
C HIS A 115 -8.10 -1.55 11.28
N GLU A 116 -8.79 -1.66 12.43
CA GLU A 116 -8.49 -0.93 13.64
C GLU A 116 -8.75 0.60 13.53
N THR A 117 -8.35 1.35 14.53
CA THR A 117 -8.62 2.79 14.61
C THR A 117 -7.62 3.63 13.79
N TYR A 118 -7.93 4.90 13.53
CA TYR A 118 -6.96 5.84 12.95
C TYR A 118 -5.68 6.00 13.78
N ASN A 119 -5.76 5.86 15.10
CA ASN A 119 -4.58 5.89 15.95
C ASN A 119 -3.70 4.65 15.74
N ASP A 120 -4.31 3.48 15.55
CA ASP A 120 -3.58 2.27 15.23
C ASP A 120 -2.94 2.36 13.85
N LEU A 121 -3.68 2.88 12.85
CA LEU A 121 -3.10 3.19 11.52
C LEU A 121 -1.89 4.13 11.66
N ARG A 122 -2.04 5.26 12.35
CA ARG A 122 -0.96 6.23 12.54
C ARG A 122 0.26 5.59 13.20
N SER A 123 0.04 4.85 14.29
CA SER A 123 1.09 4.17 15.04
C SER A 123 1.82 3.14 14.16
N ASN A 124 1.05 2.36 13.38
CA ASN A 124 1.61 1.39 12.49
C ASN A 124 2.44 2.04 11.38
N LEU A 125 1.90 3.04 10.67
CA LEU A 125 2.62 3.70 9.58
C LEU A 125 3.92 4.35 10.07
N TYR A 126 3.88 5.00 11.23
CA TYR A 126 5.07 5.58 11.84
C TYR A 126 6.14 4.52 12.14
N ASP A 127 5.74 3.45 12.81
CA ASP A 127 6.64 2.35 13.16
C ASP A 127 7.27 1.70 11.93
N LEU A 128 6.46 1.40 10.90
CA LEU A 128 6.96 0.83 9.65
C LEU A 128 7.92 1.78 8.93
N THR A 129 7.65 3.08 8.96
CA THR A 129 8.55 4.12 8.42
C THR A 129 9.90 4.10 9.12
N GLU A 130 9.92 4.10 10.45
CA GLU A 130 11.14 4.08 11.24
C GLU A 130 11.93 2.77 11.07
N ARG A 131 11.23 1.63 10.99
CA ARG A 131 11.83 0.32 10.88
C ARG A 131 12.43 0.05 9.51
N TYR A 132 11.68 0.30 8.45
CA TYR A 132 12.06 -0.11 7.09
C TYR A 132 12.66 1.02 6.26
N ARG A 133 12.52 2.28 6.67
CA ARG A 133 13.02 3.46 5.96
C ARG A 133 12.56 3.51 4.49
N LYS A 134 11.35 3.03 4.23
CA LYS A 134 10.73 3.00 2.91
C LYS A 134 9.50 3.92 2.87
N PRO A 135 9.21 4.51 1.71
CA PRO A 135 7.95 5.23 1.50
C PRO A 135 6.73 4.34 1.78
N ILE A 136 5.69 4.93 2.31
CA ILE A 136 4.42 4.27 2.61
C ILE A 136 3.30 4.92 1.81
N CYS A 137 2.46 4.10 1.19
CA CYS A 137 1.22 4.49 0.53
C CYS A 137 0.03 3.78 1.17
N VAL A 138 -1.00 4.53 1.58
CA VAL A 138 -2.31 3.93 1.83
C VAL A 138 -3.00 3.83 0.47
N CYS A 139 -2.75 2.72 -0.21
CA CYS A 139 -3.11 2.55 -1.61
C CYS A 139 -4.55 2.07 -1.83
N GLU A 140 -5.30 1.92 -0.75
CA GLU A 140 -6.72 1.57 -0.81
C GLU A 140 -7.42 2.01 0.47
N TYR A 141 -8.46 2.84 0.35
CA TYR A 141 -9.34 3.20 1.47
C TYR A 141 -10.72 3.64 0.99
N GLY A 142 -11.74 3.46 1.84
CA GLY A 142 -13.10 3.94 1.56
C GLY A 142 -13.18 5.46 1.64
N ALA A 143 -13.49 6.14 0.54
CA ALA A 143 -13.54 7.59 0.49
C ALA A 143 -14.87 8.10 1.07
N ASN A 144 -14.82 8.60 2.29
CA ASN A 144 -15.82 9.44 2.94
C ASN A 144 -15.16 10.73 3.45
N LYS A 145 -15.95 11.68 3.96
CA LYS A 145 -15.42 12.98 4.41
C LYS A 145 -14.33 12.86 5.47
N GLU A 146 -14.52 11.97 6.42
CA GLU A 146 -13.59 11.76 7.51
C GLU A 146 -12.33 11.02 7.05
N ASN A 147 -12.49 9.92 6.33
CA ASN A 147 -11.38 9.11 5.81
C ASN A 147 -10.46 9.90 4.90
N ILE A 148 -11.02 10.67 3.95
CA ILE A 148 -10.22 11.51 3.05
C ILE A 148 -9.32 12.44 3.87
N LYS A 149 -9.88 13.11 4.88
CA LYS A 149 -9.09 14.03 5.72
C LYS A 149 -8.08 13.29 6.59
N MET A 150 -8.55 12.34 7.42
CA MET A 150 -7.74 11.69 8.43
C MET A 150 -6.59 10.88 7.84
N ILE A 151 -6.86 10.09 6.82
CA ILE A 151 -5.84 9.22 6.22
C ILE A 151 -4.77 10.05 5.50
N ASN A 152 -5.16 11.10 4.77
CA ASN A 152 -4.20 12.00 4.14
C ASN A 152 -3.35 12.75 5.18
N ASP A 153 -3.96 13.25 6.27
CA ASP A 153 -3.22 13.92 7.36
C ASP A 153 -2.21 12.94 8.01
N ILE A 154 -2.62 11.70 8.26
CA ILE A 154 -1.73 10.67 8.82
C ILE A 154 -0.56 10.39 7.89
N VAL A 155 -0.82 10.08 6.61
CA VAL A 155 0.24 9.75 5.65
C VAL A 155 1.16 10.96 5.46
N ARG A 156 0.61 12.15 5.32
CA ARG A 156 1.41 13.38 5.14
C ARG A 156 2.29 13.71 6.35
N SER A 157 1.88 13.30 7.56
CA SER A 157 2.64 13.53 8.80
C SER A 157 3.82 12.58 9.00
N LEU A 158 4.00 11.57 8.16
CA LEU A 158 5.10 10.61 8.33
C LEU A 158 6.47 11.28 8.20
N PRO A 159 7.44 10.88 9.04
CA PRO A 159 8.74 11.53 9.10
C PRO A 159 9.53 11.37 7.80
N ASN A 160 10.49 12.27 7.60
CA ASN A 160 11.44 12.24 6.49
C ASN A 160 10.81 12.29 5.09
N GLY A 161 9.55 12.74 4.96
CA GLY A 161 8.84 12.76 3.69
C GLY A 161 8.50 11.36 3.15
N LEU A 162 8.47 10.35 4.01
CA LEU A 162 8.19 8.96 3.61
C LEU A 162 6.69 8.64 3.48
N GLY A 163 5.79 9.60 3.74
CA GLY A 163 4.39 9.50 3.32
C GLY A 163 4.27 9.72 1.83
N TYR A 164 4.13 8.63 1.05
CA TYR A 164 4.13 8.72 -0.42
C TYR A 164 2.80 9.26 -0.96
N GLY A 165 1.67 8.80 -0.41
CA GLY A 165 0.34 9.23 -0.83
C GLY A 165 -0.77 8.30 -0.40
N THR A 166 -1.96 8.60 -0.91
CA THR A 166 -3.18 7.84 -0.63
C THR A 166 -3.98 7.64 -1.92
N MET A 167 -4.72 6.53 -2.02
CA MET A 167 -5.59 6.23 -3.17
C MET A 167 -6.96 5.80 -2.67
N ALA A 168 -8.00 6.53 -3.05
CA ALA A 168 -9.38 6.15 -2.77
C ALA A 168 -9.76 4.91 -3.59
N TRP A 169 -10.42 3.93 -2.95
CA TRP A 169 -10.96 2.78 -3.65
C TRP A 169 -12.16 3.16 -4.52
N GLU A 170 -12.22 2.63 -5.74
CA GLU A 170 -13.31 2.89 -6.70
C GLU A 170 -13.69 4.39 -6.83
N PRO A 171 -12.74 5.30 -7.13
CA PRO A 171 -12.99 6.74 -7.09
C PRO A 171 -14.13 7.18 -8.00
N THR A 172 -14.30 6.53 -9.16
CA THR A 172 -15.41 6.82 -10.09
C THR A 172 -16.79 6.50 -9.52
N ARG A 173 -16.87 5.61 -8.54
CA ARG A 173 -18.11 5.18 -7.91
C ARG A 173 -18.43 5.96 -6.64
N VAL A 174 -17.41 6.36 -5.90
CA VAL A 174 -17.58 7.03 -4.59
C VAL A 174 -17.45 8.54 -4.65
N LEU A 175 -16.72 9.07 -5.63
CA LEU A 175 -16.52 10.52 -5.81
C LEU A 175 -17.45 11.15 -6.87
N PHE A 176 -18.23 10.34 -7.56
CA PHE A 176 -19.17 10.78 -8.59
C PHE A 176 -20.52 10.12 -8.39
N ASP A 177 -21.59 10.83 -8.78
CA ASP A 177 -22.93 10.26 -8.84
C ASP A 177 -23.12 9.37 -10.10
N LYS A 178 -24.32 8.80 -10.25
CA LYS A 178 -24.64 7.91 -11.38
C LYS A 178 -24.66 8.63 -12.73
N GLU A 179 -24.85 9.93 -12.72
CA GLU A 179 -24.85 10.82 -13.87
C GLU A 179 -23.44 11.31 -14.22
N GLY A 180 -22.43 10.96 -13.41
CA GLY A 180 -21.03 11.36 -13.59
C GLY A 180 -20.69 12.74 -13.04
N ASN A 181 -21.56 13.35 -12.23
CA ASN A 181 -21.25 14.62 -11.58
C ASN A 181 -20.39 14.37 -10.35
N ALA A 182 -19.35 15.20 -10.16
CA ALA A 182 -18.46 15.13 -9.02
C ALA A 182 -19.18 15.51 -7.71
N ASP A 183 -18.95 14.76 -6.66
CA ASP A 183 -19.33 15.13 -5.28
C ASP A 183 -18.49 16.33 -4.83
N LYS A 184 -19.09 17.52 -4.86
CA LYS A 184 -18.40 18.77 -4.54
C LYS A 184 -17.89 18.84 -3.11
N ASP A 185 -18.58 18.17 -2.19
CA ASP A 185 -18.16 18.14 -0.78
C ASP A 185 -16.89 17.31 -0.59
N LEU A 186 -16.83 16.13 -1.21
CA LEU A 186 -15.65 15.27 -1.15
C LEU A 186 -14.45 15.88 -1.88
N PHE A 187 -14.67 16.42 -3.09
CA PHE A 187 -13.61 17.15 -3.81
C PHE A 187 -13.16 18.41 -3.07
N GLY A 188 -14.07 19.11 -2.37
CA GLY A 188 -13.71 20.26 -1.53
C GLY A 188 -12.73 19.93 -0.42
N ILE A 189 -12.73 18.68 0.10
CA ILE A 189 -11.75 18.23 1.09
C ILE A 189 -10.37 18.06 0.44
N TYR A 190 -10.28 17.45 -0.74
CA TYR A 190 -9.02 17.33 -1.48
C TYR A 190 -8.44 18.72 -1.84
N ASP A 191 -9.29 19.68 -2.24
CA ASP A 191 -8.88 21.06 -2.48
C ASP A 191 -8.33 21.74 -1.21
N ALA A 192 -8.94 21.47 -0.05
CA ALA A 192 -8.46 22.00 1.23
C ALA A 192 -7.10 21.39 1.60
N LEU A 193 -6.95 20.08 1.46
CA LEU A 193 -5.68 19.35 1.69
C LEU A 193 -4.57 19.82 0.73
N TYR A 194 -4.88 20.03 -0.54
CA TYR A 194 -3.94 20.60 -1.50
C TYR A 194 -3.45 21.99 -1.09
N LYS A 195 -4.37 22.86 -0.69
CA LYS A 195 -4.01 24.20 -0.20
C LYS A 195 -3.17 24.14 1.07
N GLN A 196 -3.51 23.25 1.98
CA GLN A 196 -2.81 23.07 3.25
C GLN A 196 -1.39 22.54 3.05
N TYR A 197 -1.19 21.50 2.27
CA TYR A 197 0.07 20.74 2.22
C TYR A 197 0.96 21.00 1.03
N ILE A 198 0.39 21.44 -0.09
CA ILE A 198 1.16 21.63 -1.31
C ILE A 198 1.39 23.13 -1.60
N LYS A 199 0.31 23.92 -1.47
CA LYS A 199 0.37 25.34 -1.84
C LYS A 199 0.96 26.25 -0.75
N SER A 200 0.85 25.86 0.52
CA SER A 200 1.33 26.68 1.65
C SER A 200 2.72 26.30 2.15
N ASP A 201 3.36 25.27 1.61
CA ASP A 201 4.59 24.64 2.13
C ASP A 201 4.49 24.25 3.62
N ALA A 202 3.28 24.24 4.18
CA ALA A 202 3.06 23.85 5.56
C ALA A 202 3.39 22.36 5.74
N GLN A 203 4.41 22.10 6.57
CA GLN A 203 4.65 20.73 7.01
C GLN A 203 3.62 20.39 8.11
N PRO A 204 2.98 19.22 8.05
CA PRO A 204 2.13 18.79 9.15
C PRO A 204 2.96 18.68 10.42
N VAL A 205 2.42 19.18 11.52
CA VAL A 205 3.03 18.95 12.84
C VAL A 205 2.86 17.49 13.16
N TYR A 206 3.99 16.78 13.21
CA TYR A 206 4.01 15.39 13.66
C TYR A 206 3.75 15.37 15.18
N GLU A 207 2.61 14.86 15.57
CA GLU A 207 2.38 14.45 16.95
C GLU A 207 2.72 12.96 17.04
N PRO A 208 3.77 12.59 17.79
CA PRO A 208 4.09 11.17 17.95
C PRO A 208 2.84 10.44 18.47
N PRO A 209 2.49 9.26 17.92
CA PRO A 209 1.39 8.49 18.44
C PRO A 209 1.64 8.17 19.91
N TYR A 210 0.58 8.22 20.72
CA TYR A 210 0.64 7.70 22.08
C TYR A 210 0.94 6.19 21.97
N VAL A 211 2.19 5.85 22.20
CA VAL A 211 2.60 4.44 22.21
C VAL A 211 2.02 3.83 23.47
N ASN A 212 0.91 3.13 23.36
CA ASN A 212 0.46 2.24 24.41
C ASN A 212 1.47 1.09 24.51
N THR A 213 2.44 1.22 25.40
CA THR A 213 3.49 0.23 25.63
C THR A 213 2.95 -1.11 26.11
N ASP A 214 1.69 -1.20 26.51
CA ASP A 214 1.05 -2.42 27.00
C ASP A 214 0.67 -3.40 25.89
N THR A 215 0.64 -2.96 24.64
CA THR A 215 0.35 -3.83 23.46
C THR A 215 1.60 -4.45 22.82
N ILE A 216 2.79 -4.02 23.23
CA ILE A 216 4.07 -4.52 22.65
C ILE A 216 4.54 -5.82 23.34
N GLN A 217 3.92 -6.22 24.45
CA GLN A 217 4.33 -7.37 25.27
C GLN A 217 3.34 -8.55 25.26
N LYS A 218 2.56 -8.75 24.21
CA LYS A 218 1.76 -9.98 24.10
C LYS A 218 1.97 -10.67 22.76
#